data_7a5efb8b60aa9ca951ae4a1713c62f18
#
_entry.id   7a5efb8b60aa9ca951ae4a1713c62f18
#
_cell.length_a   1.000
_cell.length_b   1.000
_cell.length_c   1.000
_cell.angle_alpha   90.00
_cell.angle_beta   90.00
_cell.angle_gamma   90.00
#
_symmetry.space_group_name_H-M   'P 1'
#
loop_
_entity.id
_entity.type
_entity.pdbx_description
1 polymer ?
#
loop_
_entity_poly.entity_id
_entity_poly.type
_entity_poly.pdbx_seq_one_letter_code
_entity_poly.pdbx_strand_id
1 'polypeptide(L)'
;MWYVISCQIQQYIEKIEFICYDIKSIKKAYIHVMEDRIMTIDKKLEGTKLEIILEGRLDTITAPALEEAIKQSLNGITELIFDFEKLEYISSAGLRVLLAAQKIMNKQGSMIIKNVNDVINDVFEVTGFVDILTIE
;
A
#
# COMPACT_ATOMS: atom_id res chain seq x y z
N MET A 1 8.79 -12.80 -18.01
CA MET A 1 8.08 -13.08 -16.74
C MET A 1 6.59 -12.75 -16.83
N TRP A 2 6.21 -11.61 -17.31
CA TRP A 2 4.80 -11.24 -17.59
C TRP A 2 4.12 -12.17 -18.59
N TYR A 3 4.87 -12.64 -19.59
CA TYR A 3 4.36 -13.52 -20.64
C TYR A 3 3.96 -14.92 -20.13
N VAL A 4 4.72 -15.45 -19.16
CA VAL A 4 4.44 -16.77 -18.57
C VAL A 4 3.25 -16.70 -17.62
N ILE A 5 3.11 -15.62 -16.87
CA ILE A 5 1.98 -15.40 -15.94
C ILE A 5 0.69 -15.18 -16.72
N SER A 6 0.71 -14.42 -17.83
CA SER A 6 -0.47 -14.20 -18.65
C SER A 6 -0.89 -15.47 -19.40
N CYS A 7 0.06 -16.30 -19.82
CA CYS A 7 -0.23 -17.57 -20.47
C CYS A 7 -0.83 -18.62 -19.50
N GLN A 8 -0.35 -18.68 -18.27
CA GLN A 8 -0.92 -19.54 -17.22
C GLN A 8 -2.31 -19.07 -16.79
N ILE A 9 -2.52 -17.77 -16.65
CA ILE A 9 -3.82 -17.21 -16.33
C ILE A 9 -4.80 -17.46 -17.48
N GLN A 10 -4.37 -17.31 -18.72
CA GLN A 10 -5.18 -17.59 -19.90
C GLN A 10 -5.60 -19.07 -19.97
N GLN A 11 -4.70 -20.00 -19.72
CA GLN A 11 -5.03 -21.44 -19.63
C GLN A 11 -5.99 -21.76 -18.50
N TYR A 12 -5.85 -21.06 -17.37
CA TYR A 12 -6.75 -21.22 -16.22
C TYR A 12 -8.15 -20.68 -16.52
N ILE A 13 -8.23 -19.55 -17.20
CA ILE A 13 -9.48 -18.93 -17.63
C ILE A 13 -10.18 -19.83 -18.68
N GLU A 14 -9.46 -20.39 -19.66
CA GLU A 14 -10.01 -21.32 -20.66
C GLU A 14 -10.54 -22.60 -20.02
N LYS A 15 -9.83 -23.18 -19.03
CA LYS A 15 -10.31 -24.32 -18.26
C LYS A 15 -11.56 -24.02 -17.44
N ILE A 16 -11.64 -22.84 -16.85
CA ILE A 16 -12.79 -22.39 -16.07
C ILE A 16 -13.98 -22.09 -16.97
N GLU A 17 -13.76 -21.51 -18.16
CA GLU A 17 -14.80 -21.30 -19.18
C GLU A 17 -15.41 -22.62 -19.66
N PHE A 18 -14.63 -23.69 -19.69
CA PHE A 18 -15.11 -25.03 -20.08
C PHE A 18 -15.90 -25.74 -18.97
N ILE A 19 -15.65 -25.43 -17.70
CA ILE A 19 -16.25 -26.07 -16.52
C ILE A 19 -17.47 -25.31 -15.99
N CYS A 20 -17.49 -23.98 -16.14
CA CYS A 20 -18.52 -23.10 -15.59
C CYS A 20 -19.26 -22.36 -16.70
N TYR A 21 -20.57 -22.60 -16.79
CA TYR A 21 -21.48 -21.92 -17.72
C TYR A 21 -21.70 -20.43 -17.43
N ASP A 22 -21.11 -19.87 -16.38
CA ASP A 22 -21.38 -18.50 -15.94
C ASP A 22 -20.09 -17.69 -15.71
N ILE A 23 -19.53 -17.20 -16.82
CA ILE A 23 -18.37 -16.30 -16.84
C ILE A 23 -18.60 -15.00 -16.04
N LYS A 24 -19.83 -14.54 -15.95
CA LYS A 24 -20.20 -13.32 -15.22
C LYS A 24 -20.03 -13.48 -13.71
N SER A 25 -20.42 -14.65 -13.18
CA SER A 25 -20.25 -14.94 -11.75
C SER A 25 -18.79 -15.08 -11.36
N ILE A 26 -17.95 -15.67 -12.22
CA ILE A 26 -16.52 -15.83 -11.98
C ILE A 26 -15.79 -14.49 -12.05
N LYS A 27 -16.11 -13.65 -13.04
CA LYS A 27 -15.56 -12.30 -13.14
C LYS A 27 -15.96 -11.46 -11.91
N LYS A 28 -17.19 -11.60 -11.47
CA LYS A 28 -17.67 -10.90 -10.28
C LYS A 28 -16.97 -11.39 -9.01
N ALA A 29 -16.79 -12.70 -8.84
CA ALA A 29 -16.06 -13.27 -7.71
C ALA A 29 -14.57 -12.87 -7.74
N TYR A 30 -13.94 -12.87 -8.92
CA TYR A 30 -12.54 -12.47 -9.10
C TYR A 30 -12.35 -10.97 -8.82
N ILE A 31 -13.25 -10.12 -9.31
CA ILE A 31 -13.27 -8.69 -9.01
C ILE A 31 -13.48 -8.46 -7.51
N HIS A 32 -14.36 -9.20 -6.87
CA HIS A 32 -14.62 -9.10 -5.43
C HIS A 32 -13.38 -9.48 -4.59
N VAL A 33 -12.70 -10.55 -4.96
CA VAL A 33 -11.43 -10.95 -4.32
C VAL A 33 -10.32 -9.92 -4.57
N MET A 34 -10.32 -9.27 -5.73
CA MET A 34 -9.40 -8.18 -6.05
C MET A 34 -9.74 -6.90 -5.27
N GLU A 35 -11.02 -6.58 -5.08
CA GLU A 35 -11.48 -5.45 -4.29
C GLU A 35 -11.05 -5.53 -2.83
N ASP A 36 -11.04 -6.73 -2.23
CA ASP A 36 -10.53 -6.96 -0.87
C ASP A 36 -9.01 -6.71 -0.72
N ARG A 37 -8.29 -6.59 -1.83
CA ARG A 37 -6.85 -6.33 -1.87
C ARG A 37 -6.49 -4.91 -2.34
N ILE A 38 -7.49 -4.09 -2.62
CA ILE A 38 -7.25 -2.72 -3.06
C ILE A 38 -6.96 -1.84 -1.86
N MET A 39 -5.83 -1.16 -1.91
CA MET A 39 -5.51 -0.10 -0.98
C MET A 39 -5.96 1.23 -1.56
N THR A 40 -6.66 2.03 -0.79
CA THR A 40 -7.01 3.40 -1.14
C THR A 40 -5.96 4.36 -0.61
N ILE A 41 -5.52 5.27 -1.45
CA ILE A 41 -4.56 6.32 -1.11
C ILE A 41 -5.22 7.66 -1.32
N ASP A 42 -5.55 8.35 -0.24
CA ASP A 42 -6.04 9.72 -0.27
C ASP A 42 -4.94 10.68 0.13
N LYS A 43 -4.85 11.81 -0.57
CA LYS A 43 -3.84 12.84 -0.33
C LYS A 43 -4.50 14.16 -0.02
N LYS A 44 -4.04 14.81 1.04
CA LYS A 44 -4.41 16.18 1.39
C LYS A 44 -3.16 17.03 1.41
N LEU A 45 -3.11 18.04 0.57
CA LEU A 45 -1.99 18.97 0.48
C LEU A 45 -2.39 20.32 1.03
N GLU A 46 -1.64 20.80 2.02
CA GLU A 46 -1.80 22.12 2.61
C GLU A 46 -0.43 22.83 2.62
N GLY A 47 -0.19 23.68 1.61
CA GLY A 47 1.10 24.36 1.47
C GLY A 47 2.24 23.36 1.23
N THR A 48 3.14 23.21 2.21
CA THR A 48 4.28 22.27 2.19
C THR A 48 4.02 21.02 3.04
N LYS A 49 2.82 20.90 3.61
CA LYS A 49 2.38 19.75 4.39
C LYS A 49 1.54 18.80 3.55
N LEU A 50 1.94 17.54 3.48
CA LEU A 50 1.22 16.48 2.79
C LEU A 50 0.75 15.44 3.80
N GLU A 51 -0.55 15.18 3.83
CA GLU A 51 -1.14 14.07 4.58
C GLU A 51 -1.57 12.98 3.60
N ILE A 52 -1.11 11.77 3.85
CA ILE A 52 -1.47 10.57 3.07
C ILE A 52 -2.28 9.65 3.98
N ILE A 53 -3.52 9.42 3.61
CA ILE A 53 -4.44 8.53 4.32
C ILE A 53 -4.48 7.21 3.57
N LEU A 54 -4.16 6.11 4.26
CA LEU A 54 -4.18 4.77 3.70
C LEU A 54 -5.32 3.97 4.28
N GLU A 55 -6.06 3.29 3.41
CA GLU A 55 -7.14 2.38 3.78
C GLU A 55 -6.91 1.03 3.11
N GLY A 56 -7.06 -0.04 3.86
CA GLY A 56 -6.95 -1.41 3.38
C GLY A 56 -5.64 -2.09 3.78
N ARG A 57 -4.94 -2.69 2.83
CA ARG A 57 -3.74 -3.49 3.08
C ARG A 57 -2.55 -2.95 2.29
N LEU A 58 -1.48 -2.67 3.00
CA LEU A 58 -0.21 -2.30 2.40
C LEU A 58 0.70 -3.54 2.30
N ASP A 59 0.65 -4.21 1.17
CA ASP A 59 1.37 -5.45 0.89
C ASP A 59 2.25 -5.35 -0.36
N THR A 60 2.79 -6.47 -0.83
CA THR A 60 3.66 -6.53 -2.01
C THR A 60 2.96 -6.08 -3.30
N ILE A 61 1.64 -6.16 -3.36
CA ILE A 61 0.84 -5.77 -4.53
C ILE A 61 0.55 -4.27 -4.52
N THR A 62 0.26 -3.70 -3.35
CA THR A 62 -0.14 -2.30 -3.18
C THR A 62 1.03 -1.35 -2.90
N ALA A 63 2.13 -1.86 -2.36
CA ALA A 63 3.31 -1.06 -2.05
C ALA A 63 3.89 -0.28 -3.24
N PRO A 64 3.98 -0.82 -4.47
CA PRO A 64 4.44 -0.06 -5.62
C PRO A 64 3.58 1.16 -5.95
N ALA A 65 2.27 1.08 -5.76
CA ALA A 65 1.36 2.20 -5.95
C ALA A 65 1.61 3.33 -4.94
N LEU A 66 1.86 2.97 -3.68
CA LEU A 66 2.22 3.94 -2.65
C LEU A 66 3.59 4.57 -2.93
N GLU A 67 4.57 3.78 -3.32
CA GLU A 67 5.90 4.27 -3.67
C GLU A 67 5.84 5.29 -4.81
N GLU A 68 5.09 5.01 -5.85
CA GLU A 68 4.88 5.93 -6.98
C GLU A 68 4.17 7.21 -6.52
N ALA A 69 3.12 7.08 -5.71
CA ALA A 69 2.39 8.21 -5.15
C ALA A 69 3.28 9.13 -4.31
N ILE A 70 4.18 8.55 -3.53
CA ILE A 70 5.17 9.28 -2.72
C ILE A 70 6.16 10.02 -3.62
N LYS A 71 6.76 9.32 -4.59
CA LYS A 71 7.74 9.91 -5.51
C LYS A 71 7.19 11.11 -6.26
N GLN A 72 5.94 11.04 -6.68
CA GLN A 72 5.27 12.13 -7.39
C GLN A 72 4.89 13.30 -6.50
N SER A 73 4.70 13.08 -5.21
CA SER A 73 4.10 14.06 -4.31
C SER A 73 5.07 14.75 -3.37
N LEU A 74 6.26 14.18 -3.11
CA LEU A 74 7.19 14.70 -2.10
C LEU A 74 8.00 15.93 -2.53
N ASN A 75 7.94 16.33 -3.78
CA ASN A 75 8.67 17.49 -4.24
C ASN A 75 8.16 18.77 -3.57
N GLY A 76 9.03 19.46 -2.83
CA GLY A 76 8.69 20.67 -2.10
C GLY A 76 7.95 20.45 -0.77
N ILE A 77 7.77 19.22 -0.34
CA ILE A 77 7.11 18.89 0.92
C ILE A 77 8.11 18.94 2.07
N THR A 78 7.77 19.64 3.13
CA THR A 78 8.57 19.75 4.35
C THR A 78 8.00 18.95 5.52
N GLU A 79 6.71 18.61 5.47
CA GLU A 79 6.05 17.79 6.47
C GLU A 79 5.19 16.73 5.81
N LEU A 80 5.51 15.46 6.07
CA LEU A 80 4.76 14.30 5.58
C LEU A 80 4.09 13.60 6.75
N ILE A 81 2.78 13.41 6.64
CA ILE A 81 1.98 12.71 7.64
C ILE A 81 1.31 11.52 6.99
N PHE A 82 1.49 10.34 7.57
CA PHE A 82 0.73 9.15 7.25
C PHE A 82 -0.35 8.92 8.29
N ASP A 83 -1.58 8.75 7.84
CA ASP A 83 -2.70 8.35 8.68
C ASP A 83 -3.03 6.88 8.42
N PHE A 84 -2.84 6.05 9.45
CA PHE A 84 -3.04 4.60 9.39
C PHE A 84 -4.32 4.13 10.11
N GLU A 85 -5.22 5.05 10.41
CA GLU A 85 -6.48 4.71 11.12
C GLU A 85 -7.25 3.56 10.45
N LYS A 86 -7.27 3.56 9.13
CA LYS A 86 -7.99 2.55 8.32
C LYS A 86 -7.08 1.52 7.67
N LEU A 87 -5.81 1.53 8.00
CA LEU A 87 -4.86 0.53 7.51
C LEU A 87 -4.95 -0.73 8.36
N GLU A 88 -5.24 -1.86 7.72
CA GLU A 88 -5.46 -3.14 8.40
C GLU A 88 -4.20 -4.01 8.50
N TYR A 89 -3.29 -3.86 7.55
CA TYR A 89 -2.12 -4.72 7.44
C TYR A 89 -0.96 -4.01 6.74
N ILE A 90 0.26 -4.33 7.18
CA ILE A 90 1.49 -3.88 6.53
C ILE A 90 2.46 -5.05 6.36
N SER A 91 3.04 -5.20 5.16
CA SER A 91 4.06 -6.19 4.85
C SER A 91 5.46 -5.57 4.85
N SER A 92 6.48 -6.42 4.68
CA SER A 92 7.87 -5.97 4.52
C SER A 92 8.06 -5.03 3.33
N ALA A 93 7.30 -5.21 2.26
CA ALA A 93 7.32 -4.30 1.11
C ALA A 93 6.79 -2.91 1.49
N GLY A 94 5.72 -2.85 2.29
CA GLY A 94 5.20 -1.60 2.84
C GLY A 94 6.20 -0.90 3.76
N LEU A 95 6.86 -1.66 4.62
CA LEU A 95 7.92 -1.13 5.50
C LEU A 95 9.07 -0.50 4.71
N ARG A 96 9.46 -1.13 3.59
CA ARG A 96 10.50 -0.56 2.70
C ARG A 96 10.08 0.77 2.10
N VAL A 97 8.84 0.91 1.72
CA VAL A 97 8.30 2.18 1.18
C VAL A 97 8.33 3.26 2.25
N LEU A 98 7.92 2.95 3.47
CA LEU A 98 8.01 3.88 4.60
C LEU A 98 9.45 4.29 4.91
N LEU A 99 10.37 3.34 4.87
CA LEU A 99 11.80 3.62 5.09
C LEU A 99 12.36 4.53 4.00
N ALA A 100 12.01 4.29 2.74
CA ALA A 100 12.42 5.14 1.63
C ALA A 100 11.87 6.57 1.78
N ALA A 101 10.60 6.69 2.17
CA ALA A 101 9.98 7.99 2.45
C ALA A 101 10.68 8.71 3.61
N GLN A 102 11.00 8.01 4.69
CA GLN A 102 11.73 8.58 5.83
C GLN A 102 13.11 9.09 5.44
N LYS A 103 13.84 8.34 4.60
CA LYS A 103 15.15 8.79 4.09
C LYS A 103 15.05 10.06 3.26
N ILE A 104 14.03 10.20 2.45
CA ILE A 104 13.77 11.41 1.67
C ILE A 104 13.42 12.56 2.61
N MET A 105 12.53 12.35 3.56
CA MET A 105 12.08 13.38 4.49
C MET A 105 13.16 13.82 5.47
N ASN A 106 14.10 12.95 5.85
CA ASN A 106 15.25 13.33 6.67
C ASN A 106 16.12 14.42 6.01
N LYS A 107 16.08 14.52 4.68
CA LYS A 107 16.84 15.53 3.91
C LYS A 107 16.07 16.84 3.74
N GLN A 108 14.75 16.81 3.78
CA GLN A 108 13.93 17.98 3.44
C GLN A 108 12.94 18.42 4.52
N GLY A 109 12.71 17.60 5.55
CA GLY A 109 11.77 17.95 6.60
C GLY A 109 11.54 16.84 7.60
N SER A 110 10.28 16.59 7.94
CA SER A 110 9.87 15.59 8.91
C SER A 110 8.79 14.67 8.38
N MET A 111 8.73 13.45 8.93
CA MET A 111 7.71 12.45 8.62
C MET A 111 7.12 11.92 9.93
N ILE A 112 5.80 11.89 10.00
CA ILE A 112 5.06 11.42 11.18
C ILE A 112 4.04 10.38 10.73
N ILE A 113 3.89 9.32 11.50
CA ILE A 113 2.86 8.30 11.32
C ILE A 113 1.90 8.39 12.50
N LYS A 114 0.63 8.57 12.23
CA LYS A 114 -0.39 8.69 13.27
C LYS A 114 -1.48 7.62 13.12
N ASN A 115 -2.23 7.41 14.21
CA ASN A 115 -3.34 6.48 14.27
C ASN A 115 -2.96 5.03 13.94
N VAL A 116 -1.80 4.61 14.41
CA VAL A 116 -1.29 3.23 14.25
C VAL A 116 -2.10 2.31 15.16
N ASN A 117 -2.66 1.24 14.60
CA ASN A 117 -3.33 0.22 15.40
C ASN A 117 -2.32 -0.75 16.04
N ASP A 118 -2.78 -1.55 17.00
CA ASP A 118 -1.93 -2.46 17.77
C ASP A 118 -1.21 -3.48 16.87
N VAL A 119 -1.87 -4.01 15.85
CA VAL A 119 -1.30 -4.99 14.91
C VAL A 119 -0.12 -4.41 14.14
N ILE A 120 -0.26 -3.19 13.63
CA ILE A 120 0.81 -2.51 12.88
C ILE A 120 1.91 -2.05 13.84
N ASN A 121 1.54 -1.58 15.03
CA ASN A 121 2.53 -1.20 16.03
C ASN A 121 3.42 -2.38 16.45
N ASP A 122 2.83 -3.56 16.65
CA ASP A 122 3.57 -4.79 16.93
C ASP A 122 4.59 -5.12 15.82
N VAL A 123 4.21 -4.92 14.56
CA VAL A 123 5.13 -5.09 13.43
C VAL A 123 6.28 -4.08 13.50
N PHE A 124 6.00 -2.83 13.84
CA PHE A 124 7.03 -1.81 13.99
C PHE A 124 7.98 -2.12 15.16
N GLU A 125 7.48 -2.63 16.27
CA GLU A 125 8.30 -3.04 17.42
C GLU A 125 9.22 -4.22 17.08
N VAL A 126 8.66 -5.28 16.51
CA VAL A 126 9.41 -6.48 16.13
C VAL A 126 10.48 -6.21 15.09
N THR A 127 10.23 -5.31 14.15
CA THR A 127 11.18 -4.95 13.10
C THR A 127 12.15 -3.83 13.48
N GLY A 128 11.96 -3.18 14.64
CA GLY A 128 12.77 -2.05 15.07
C GLY A 128 12.43 -0.71 14.41
N PHE A 129 11.36 -0.63 13.66
CA PHE A 129 10.93 0.60 12.99
C PHE A 129 10.48 1.70 13.94
N VAL A 130 10.08 1.35 15.16
CA VAL A 130 9.77 2.34 16.21
C VAL A 130 10.93 3.28 16.53
N ASP A 131 12.18 2.82 16.33
CA ASP A 131 13.38 3.62 16.54
C ASP A 131 13.73 4.50 15.33
N ILE A 132 13.18 4.20 14.17
CA ILE A 132 13.46 4.89 12.89
C ILE A 132 12.36 5.87 12.54
N LEU A 133 11.10 5.49 12.79
CA LEU A 133 9.92 6.27 12.45
C LEU A 133 9.43 7.08 13.66
N THR A 134 8.89 8.25 13.38
CA THR A 134 8.18 9.04 14.38
C THR A 134 6.71 8.63 14.38
N ILE A 135 6.27 7.97 15.44
CA ILE A 135 4.91 7.45 15.60
C ILE A 135 4.20 8.25 16.68
N GLU A 136 3.04 8.76 16.34
CA GLU A 136 2.15 9.47 17.27
C GLU A 136 0.87 8.68 17.57
#